data_f19b91109e55ce3046ba449b5155851f
#
_entry.id   f19b91109e55ce3046ba449b5155851f
#
_cell.length_a   1.000
_cell.length_b   1.000
_cell.length_c   1.000
_cell.angle_alpha   90.00
_cell.angle_beta   90.00
_cell.angle_gamma   90.00
#
_symmetry.space_group_name_H-M   'P 1'
#
loop_
_entity.id
_entity.type
_entity.pdbx_description
1 polymer ?
#
loop_
_entity_poly.entity_id
_entity_poly.type
_entity_poly.pdbx_seq_one_letter_code
_entity_poly.pdbx_strand_id
1 'polypeptide(L)'
;MAKNINDAVREVCLSFPEAEENLAHGSPTFSVRGKTFAMYTVNHHGDGRVSLWLNSPPGAQDVHVTGEPKHFFVPPYVGPRGWLGVQLDKGLSWKRIAVLTREAYEKVAPTALREKIGKTIAITPPKAKLTAEQIDPMQAPRAQRLLKSLRKICLTWPETSEAVQFGAPVWKAGKKSFALAYFRGKPLKAGFWVGVDRQGLLTADERFTIPMYMGHNGWIELDVTNGFTESELRALALDSYRHFANKRMLTALESPGTAKRSRR
;
A
#
# COMPACT_ATOMS: atom_id res chain seq x y z
N MET A 1 -19.86 7.20 17.37
CA MET A 1 -18.93 7.91 16.47
C MET A 1 -19.62 8.21 15.15
N ALA A 2 -19.26 9.29 14.43
CA ALA A 2 -19.82 9.54 13.11
C ALA A 2 -19.36 8.47 12.13
N LYS A 3 -20.29 7.92 11.30
CA LYS A 3 -20.01 6.92 10.28
C LYS A 3 -18.98 7.44 9.28
N ASN A 4 -17.97 6.65 9.02
CA ASN A 4 -16.91 6.95 8.03
C ASN A 4 -17.09 6.12 6.74
N ILE A 5 -16.22 6.35 5.75
CA ILE A 5 -16.28 5.66 4.45
C ILE A 5 -16.12 4.13 4.60
N ASN A 6 -15.24 3.68 5.49
CA ASN A 6 -15.01 2.23 5.72
C ASN A 6 -16.29 1.56 6.23
N ASP A 7 -17.00 2.21 7.17
CA ASP A 7 -18.25 1.69 7.72
C ASP A 7 -19.33 1.62 6.63
N ALA A 8 -19.41 2.64 5.78
CA ALA A 8 -20.38 2.70 4.69
C ALA A 8 -20.10 1.63 3.61
N VAL A 9 -18.83 1.37 3.29
CA VAL A 9 -18.43 0.29 2.36
C VAL A 9 -18.83 -1.08 2.92
N ARG A 10 -18.54 -1.35 4.20
CA ARG A 10 -18.95 -2.61 4.85
C ARG A 10 -20.45 -2.80 4.85
N GLU A 11 -21.18 -1.75 5.19
CA GLU A 11 -22.65 -1.80 5.20
C GLU A 11 -23.21 -2.15 3.82
N VAL A 12 -22.68 -1.56 2.73
CA VAL A 12 -23.10 -1.90 1.36
C VAL A 12 -22.72 -3.35 1.03
N CYS A 13 -21.44 -3.69 1.18
CA CYS A 13 -20.95 -4.98 0.68
C CYS A 13 -21.49 -6.17 1.47
N LEU A 14 -21.66 -6.02 2.78
CA LEU A 14 -22.18 -7.09 3.65
C LEU A 14 -23.72 -7.15 3.69
N SER A 15 -24.42 -6.26 2.98
CA SER A 15 -25.88 -6.33 2.85
C SER A 15 -26.38 -7.42 1.91
N PHE A 16 -25.51 -8.01 1.10
CA PHE A 16 -25.85 -9.05 0.16
C PHE A 16 -25.82 -10.44 0.80
N PRO A 17 -26.69 -11.37 0.35
CA PRO A 17 -26.72 -12.73 0.88
C PRO A 17 -25.36 -13.42 0.84
N GLU A 18 -24.95 -14.01 1.97
CA GLU A 18 -23.68 -14.73 2.12
C GLU A 18 -22.42 -13.95 1.69
N ALA A 19 -22.48 -12.63 1.73
CA ALA A 19 -21.31 -11.81 1.50
C ALA A 19 -20.36 -11.85 2.72
N GLU A 20 -19.08 -12.04 2.46
CA GLU A 20 -18.03 -12.17 3.46
C GLU A 20 -16.94 -11.12 3.24
N GLU A 21 -16.37 -10.57 4.33
CA GLU A 21 -15.19 -9.71 4.31
C GLU A 21 -13.94 -10.54 4.62
N ASN A 22 -12.94 -10.44 3.75
CA ASN A 22 -11.62 -11.03 3.92
C ASN A 22 -10.54 -9.96 3.71
N LEU A 23 -9.32 -10.21 4.16
CA LEU A 23 -8.17 -9.37 3.84
C LEU A 23 -7.36 -9.99 2.70
N ALA A 24 -7.24 -9.28 1.59
CA ALA A 24 -6.33 -9.64 0.51
C ALA A 24 -5.28 -8.51 0.32
N HIS A 25 -4.00 -8.86 0.42
CA HIS A 25 -2.89 -7.89 0.34
C HIS A 25 -3.05 -6.68 1.28
N GLY A 26 -3.64 -6.91 2.47
CA GLY A 26 -3.88 -5.86 3.47
C GLY A 26 -5.10 -4.97 3.22
N SER A 27 -5.86 -5.21 2.15
CA SER A 27 -7.08 -4.48 1.81
C SER A 27 -8.34 -5.30 2.08
N PRO A 28 -9.41 -4.69 2.65
CA PRO A 28 -10.71 -5.34 2.78
C PRO A 28 -11.25 -5.75 1.41
N THR A 29 -11.58 -7.02 1.29
CA THR A 29 -12.05 -7.65 0.06
C THR A 29 -13.35 -8.39 0.36
N PHE A 30 -14.36 -8.18 -0.47
CA PHE A 30 -15.69 -8.76 -0.26
C PHE A 30 -15.96 -9.83 -1.32
N SER A 31 -16.38 -11.00 -0.85
CA SER A 31 -16.61 -12.17 -1.68
C SER A 31 -17.94 -12.86 -1.36
N VAL A 32 -18.40 -13.68 -2.28
CA VAL A 32 -19.52 -14.61 -2.09
C VAL A 32 -19.13 -15.95 -2.67
N ARG A 33 -19.24 -17.01 -1.87
CA ARG A 33 -18.85 -18.37 -2.29
C ARG A 33 -17.45 -18.41 -2.92
N GLY A 34 -16.49 -17.70 -2.30
CA GLY A 34 -15.09 -17.63 -2.74
C GLY A 34 -14.83 -16.76 -3.98
N LYS A 35 -15.87 -16.12 -4.58
CA LYS A 35 -15.70 -15.22 -5.72
C LYS A 35 -15.75 -13.76 -5.27
N THR A 36 -14.67 -13.04 -5.49
CA THR A 36 -14.54 -11.62 -5.12
C THR A 36 -15.40 -10.75 -6.05
N PHE A 37 -16.20 -9.86 -5.46
CA PHE A 37 -17.01 -8.88 -6.19
C PHE A 37 -16.57 -7.43 -5.92
N ALA A 38 -15.94 -7.15 -4.76
CA ALA A 38 -15.49 -5.81 -4.41
C ALA A 38 -14.19 -5.83 -3.60
N MET A 39 -13.34 -4.82 -3.79
CA MET A 39 -12.09 -4.58 -3.05
C MET A 39 -12.05 -3.11 -2.63
N TYR A 40 -11.95 -2.84 -1.33
CA TYR A 40 -11.82 -1.49 -0.81
C TYR A 40 -10.34 -1.13 -0.67
N THR A 41 -9.92 -0.05 -1.31
CA THR A 41 -8.53 0.38 -1.33
C THR A 41 -8.40 1.86 -0.94
N VAL A 42 -7.37 2.17 -0.17
CA VAL A 42 -7.02 3.53 0.21
C VAL A 42 -5.55 3.75 -0.14
N ASN A 43 -5.28 4.79 -0.94
CA ASN A 43 -3.93 5.18 -1.35
C ASN A 43 -3.11 4.02 -1.94
N HIS A 44 -3.73 3.23 -2.83
CA HIS A 44 -3.09 2.05 -3.40
C HIS A 44 -1.82 2.43 -4.16
N HIS A 45 -0.67 1.95 -3.71
CA HIS A 45 0.65 2.32 -4.24
C HIS A 45 0.92 3.84 -4.30
N GLY A 46 0.33 4.61 -3.40
CA GLY A 46 0.55 6.05 -3.34
C GLY A 46 -0.29 6.87 -4.32
N ASP A 47 -1.38 6.31 -4.86
CA ASP A 47 -2.26 6.97 -5.83
C ASP A 47 -3.19 8.04 -5.22
N GLY A 48 -3.23 8.15 -3.90
CA GLY A 48 -4.05 9.11 -3.15
C GLY A 48 -5.55 8.87 -3.21
N ARG A 49 -6.03 7.76 -3.80
CA ARG A 49 -7.45 7.47 -3.96
C ARG A 49 -8.03 6.75 -2.74
N VAL A 50 -9.28 7.09 -2.44
CA VAL A 50 -10.15 6.31 -1.55
C VAL A 50 -11.19 5.66 -2.46
N SER A 51 -11.11 4.35 -2.68
CA SER A 51 -11.84 3.72 -3.78
C SER A 51 -12.39 2.33 -3.45
N LEU A 52 -13.42 1.96 -4.18
CA LEU A 52 -13.98 0.62 -4.24
C LEU A 52 -13.79 0.07 -5.65
N TRP A 53 -13.08 -1.02 -5.78
CA TRP A 53 -12.90 -1.71 -7.06
C TRP A 53 -13.96 -2.80 -7.17
N LEU A 54 -14.77 -2.74 -8.21
CA LEU A 54 -15.94 -3.59 -8.42
C LEU A 54 -15.71 -4.52 -9.62
N ASN A 55 -16.04 -5.79 -9.45
CA ASN A 55 -16.05 -6.75 -10.55
C ASN A 55 -17.30 -6.52 -11.42
N SER A 56 -17.28 -5.45 -12.19
CA SER A 56 -18.44 -4.93 -12.93
C SER A 56 -18.85 -5.80 -14.11
N PRO A 57 -20.13 -5.72 -14.57
CA PRO A 57 -20.58 -6.37 -15.79
C PRO A 57 -19.73 -6.00 -17.01
N PRO A 58 -19.70 -6.83 -18.07
CA PRO A 58 -18.98 -6.52 -19.29
C PRO A 58 -19.41 -5.17 -19.89
N GLY A 59 -18.44 -4.36 -20.33
CA GLY A 59 -18.67 -3.03 -20.91
C GLY A 59 -18.91 -1.90 -19.90
N ALA A 60 -19.30 -2.21 -18.66
CA ALA A 60 -19.59 -1.18 -17.64
C ALA A 60 -18.36 -0.30 -17.33
N GLN A 61 -17.14 -0.89 -17.31
CA GLN A 61 -15.89 -0.14 -17.10
C GLN A 61 -15.73 0.98 -18.12
N ASP A 62 -15.83 0.67 -19.41
CA ASP A 62 -15.61 1.64 -20.49
C ASP A 62 -16.66 2.75 -20.47
N VAL A 63 -17.93 2.40 -20.27
CA VAL A 63 -19.05 3.35 -20.20
C VAL A 63 -18.82 4.34 -19.04
N HIS A 64 -18.51 3.85 -17.84
CA HIS A 64 -18.37 4.71 -16.68
C HIS A 64 -17.08 5.54 -16.72
N VAL A 65 -15.96 4.94 -17.08
CA VAL A 65 -14.67 5.64 -17.12
C VAL A 65 -14.67 6.74 -18.20
N THR A 66 -15.27 6.46 -19.38
CA THR A 66 -15.36 7.46 -20.45
C THR A 66 -16.38 8.55 -20.11
N GLY A 67 -17.54 8.17 -19.55
CA GLY A 67 -18.63 9.11 -19.27
C GLY A 67 -18.36 10.01 -18.06
N GLU A 68 -17.73 9.50 -17.03
CA GLU A 68 -17.55 10.20 -15.75
C GLU A 68 -16.15 9.96 -15.13
N PRO A 69 -15.04 10.38 -15.80
CA PRO A 69 -13.67 10.10 -15.35
C PRO A 69 -13.32 10.72 -13.98
N LYS A 70 -14.10 11.68 -13.49
CA LYS A 70 -13.97 12.22 -12.13
C LYS A 70 -14.30 11.19 -11.05
N HIS A 71 -15.23 10.28 -11.34
CA HIS A 71 -15.75 9.32 -10.36
C HIS A 71 -15.21 7.91 -10.57
N PHE A 72 -14.80 7.60 -11.79
CA PHE A 72 -14.43 6.26 -12.21
C PHE A 72 -13.05 6.18 -12.85
N PHE A 73 -12.40 5.03 -12.71
CA PHE A 73 -11.09 4.77 -13.32
C PHE A 73 -10.89 3.28 -13.56
N VAL A 74 -9.88 2.95 -14.36
CA VAL A 74 -9.42 1.56 -14.56
C VAL A 74 -8.47 1.20 -13.43
N PRO A 75 -8.82 0.27 -12.52
CA PRO A 75 -7.94 -0.10 -11.42
C PRO A 75 -6.75 -0.93 -11.91
N PRO A 76 -5.55 -0.80 -11.28
CA PRO A 76 -4.41 -1.63 -11.64
C PRO A 76 -4.70 -3.12 -11.38
N TYR A 77 -3.97 -4.01 -12.06
CA TYR A 77 -4.02 -5.47 -11.96
C TYR A 77 -5.35 -6.14 -12.35
N VAL A 78 -6.47 -5.59 -11.92
CA VAL A 78 -7.81 -6.16 -12.19
C VAL A 78 -8.55 -5.43 -13.32
N GLY A 79 -8.13 -4.21 -13.65
CA GLY A 79 -8.72 -3.41 -14.74
C GLY A 79 -8.78 -4.14 -16.09
N PRO A 80 -7.71 -4.84 -16.54
CA PRO A 80 -7.76 -5.62 -17.79
C PRO A 80 -8.84 -6.71 -17.82
N ARG A 81 -9.40 -7.08 -16.66
CA ARG A 81 -10.50 -8.04 -16.52
C ARG A 81 -11.88 -7.36 -16.41
N GLY A 82 -11.97 -6.06 -16.73
CA GLY A 82 -13.20 -5.29 -16.72
C GLY A 82 -13.65 -4.80 -15.33
N TRP A 83 -12.74 -4.80 -14.32
CA TRP A 83 -13.07 -4.23 -13.01
C TRP A 83 -13.14 -2.70 -13.09
N LEU A 84 -14.11 -2.12 -12.40
CA LEU A 84 -14.35 -0.68 -12.31
C LEU A 84 -13.86 -0.11 -10.99
N GLY A 85 -13.00 0.89 -11.03
CA GLY A 85 -12.61 1.68 -9.86
C GLY A 85 -13.60 2.82 -9.63
N VAL A 86 -14.17 2.88 -8.42
CA VAL A 86 -15.13 3.91 -7.99
C VAL A 86 -14.48 4.78 -6.92
N GLN A 87 -14.32 6.09 -7.17
CA GLN A 87 -13.79 7.04 -6.19
C GLN A 87 -14.88 7.43 -5.19
N LEU A 88 -14.68 7.12 -3.90
CA LEU A 88 -15.68 7.25 -2.85
C LEU A 88 -15.75 8.67 -2.24
N ASP A 89 -14.72 9.47 -2.45
CA ASP A 89 -14.56 10.81 -1.87
C ASP A 89 -14.78 11.95 -2.88
N LYS A 90 -15.21 11.65 -4.11
CA LYS A 90 -15.39 12.64 -5.20
C LYS A 90 -16.84 13.07 -5.42
N GLY A 91 -17.74 12.76 -4.48
CA GLY A 91 -19.11 13.25 -4.49
C GLY A 91 -20.12 12.34 -5.23
N LEU A 92 -19.75 11.12 -5.61
CA LEU A 92 -20.71 10.15 -6.11
C LEU A 92 -21.70 9.77 -4.99
N SER A 93 -23.01 9.70 -5.32
CA SER A 93 -24.01 9.38 -4.30
C SER A 93 -23.89 7.93 -3.83
N TRP A 94 -24.08 7.69 -2.53
CA TRP A 94 -24.04 6.36 -1.94
C TRP A 94 -25.14 5.44 -2.48
N LYS A 95 -26.26 6.01 -2.92
CA LYS A 95 -27.29 5.25 -3.64
C LYS A 95 -26.73 4.64 -4.93
N ARG A 96 -25.97 5.41 -5.70
CA ARG A 96 -25.33 4.91 -6.94
C ARG A 96 -24.22 3.92 -6.64
N ILE A 97 -23.39 4.16 -5.61
CA ILE A 97 -22.37 3.21 -5.17
C ILE A 97 -23.01 1.87 -4.80
N ALA A 98 -24.13 1.87 -4.06
CA ALA A 98 -24.85 0.65 -3.70
C ALA A 98 -25.39 -0.10 -4.92
N VAL A 99 -25.90 0.60 -5.95
CA VAL A 99 -26.35 -0.03 -7.20
C VAL A 99 -25.18 -0.69 -7.93
N LEU A 100 -24.05 0.02 -8.13
CA LEU A 100 -22.87 -0.54 -8.79
C LEU A 100 -22.29 -1.75 -8.02
N THR A 101 -22.33 -1.69 -6.69
CA THR A 101 -21.87 -2.81 -5.85
C THR A 101 -22.81 -4.03 -5.99
N ARG A 102 -24.12 -3.79 -6.09
CA ARG A 102 -25.10 -4.84 -6.37
C ARG A 102 -24.84 -5.53 -7.72
N GLU A 103 -24.61 -4.76 -8.78
CA GLU A 103 -24.28 -5.29 -10.10
C GLU A 103 -23.02 -6.16 -10.09
N ALA A 104 -22.00 -5.73 -9.35
CA ALA A 104 -20.77 -6.50 -9.17
C ALA A 104 -21.00 -7.81 -8.38
N TYR A 105 -21.84 -7.77 -7.33
CA TYR A 105 -22.23 -8.96 -6.59
C TYR A 105 -23.05 -9.91 -7.49
N GLU A 106 -24.05 -9.41 -8.20
CA GLU A 106 -24.92 -10.21 -9.09
C GLU A 106 -24.12 -10.92 -10.20
N LYS A 107 -23.04 -10.28 -10.70
CA LYS A 107 -22.15 -10.89 -11.71
C LYS A 107 -21.51 -12.20 -11.22
N VAL A 108 -21.18 -12.30 -9.95
CA VAL A 108 -20.40 -13.44 -9.41
C VAL A 108 -21.24 -14.39 -8.56
N ALA A 109 -22.38 -13.92 -8.03
CA ALA A 109 -23.25 -14.69 -7.14
C ALA A 109 -24.00 -15.82 -7.90
N PRO A 110 -24.16 -16.99 -7.29
CA PRO A 110 -25.05 -18.03 -7.79
C PRO A 110 -26.49 -17.54 -7.95
N THR A 111 -27.26 -18.09 -8.91
CA THR A 111 -28.66 -17.71 -9.18
C THR A 111 -29.51 -17.73 -7.93
N ALA A 112 -29.44 -18.80 -7.13
CA ALA A 112 -30.21 -18.92 -5.89
C ALA A 112 -29.95 -17.82 -4.84
N LEU A 113 -28.77 -17.18 -4.86
CA LEU A 113 -28.46 -16.03 -4.01
C LEU A 113 -28.91 -14.72 -4.64
N ARG A 114 -28.85 -14.60 -5.96
CA ARG A 114 -29.39 -13.43 -6.68
C ARG A 114 -30.88 -13.24 -6.45
N GLU A 115 -31.66 -14.34 -6.44
CA GLU A 115 -33.10 -14.34 -6.16
C GLU A 115 -33.45 -13.91 -4.72
N LYS A 116 -32.49 -14.03 -3.79
CA LYS A 116 -32.66 -13.61 -2.39
C LYS A 116 -32.29 -12.14 -2.15
N ILE A 117 -31.73 -11.43 -3.16
CA ILE A 117 -31.39 -10.03 -3.01
C ILE A 117 -32.65 -9.19 -2.88
N GLY A 118 -32.81 -8.55 -1.73
CA GLY A 118 -33.89 -7.59 -1.49
C GLY A 118 -33.70 -6.27 -2.27
N LYS A 119 -34.42 -5.25 -1.86
CA LYS A 119 -34.21 -3.87 -2.35
C LYS A 119 -32.78 -3.42 -1.99
N THR A 120 -32.14 -2.65 -2.89
CA THR A 120 -30.86 -2.01 -2.59
C THR A 120 -30.99 -1.17 -1.33
N ILE A 121 -30.12 -1.39 -0.36
CA ILE A 121 -30.18 -0.70 0.92
C ILE A 121 -29.91 0.80 0.74
N ALA A 122 -30.59 1.60 1.54
CA ALA A 122 -30.34 3.03 1.63
C ALA A 122 -29.18 3.27 2.61
N ILE A 123 -28.05 3.71 2.08
CA ILE A 123 -26.86 4.02 2.89
C ILE A 123 -26.92 5.47 3.35
N THR A 124 -26.82 5.68 4.65
CA THR A 124 -26.59 7.02 5.19
C THR A 124 -25.17 7.47 4.78
N PRO A 125 -25.03 8.56 4.03
CA PRO A 125 -23.71 9.04 3.61
C PRO A 125 -22.77 9.24 4.81
N PRO A 126 -21.50 8.82 4.73
CA PRO A 126 -20.55 9.03 5.78
C PRO A 126 -20.26 10.53 5.96
N LYS A 127 -20.29 11.01 7.19
CA LYS A 127 -19.97 12.40 7.53
C LYS A 127 -18.50 12.61 7.90
N ALA A 128 -17.87 11.58 8.45
CA ALA A 128 -16.47 11.63 8.83
C ALA A 128 -15.56 11.39 7.60
N LYS A 129 -14.70 12.36 7.32
CA LYS A 129 -13.62 12.21 6.33
C LYS A 129 -12.50 11.35 6.91
N LEU A 130 -11.77 10.66 6.06
CA LEU A 130 -10.52 10.02 6.46
C LEU A 130 -9.47 11.08 6.80
N THR A 131 -8.71 10.86 7.86
CA THR A 131 -7.56 11.69 8.21
C THR A 131 -6.41 11.44 7.22
N ALA A 132 -5.42 12.34 7.18
CA ALA A 132 -4.22 12.16 6.37
C ALA A 132 -3.52 10.82 6.68
N GLU A 133 -3.45 10.45 7.96
CA GLU A 133 -2.86 9.17 8.41
C GLU A 133 -3.69 7.94 8.01
N GLN A 134 -5.01 8.08 7.92
CA GLN A 134 -5.88 7.00 7.45
C GLN A 134 -5.79 6.82 5.93
N ILE A 135 -5.48 7.88 5.19
CA ILE A 135 -5.24 7.82 3.74
C ILE A 135 -3.82 7.31 3.47
N ASP A 136 -2.83 7.89 4.13
CA ASP A 136 -1.43 7.49 4.01
C ASP A 136 -0.83 7.28 5.40
N PRO A 137 -0.71 6.05 5.88
CA PRO A 137 -0.11 5.75 7.19
C PRO A 137 1.32 6.29 7.35
N MET A 138 2.04 6.54 6.24
CA MET A 138 3.36 7.15 6.29
C MET A 138 3.34 8.62 6.73
N GLN A 139 2.17 9.28 6.79
CA GLN A 139 2.00 10.61 7.39
C GLN A 139 1.96 10.61 8.93
N ALA A 140 1.81 9.43 9.55
CA ALA A 140 1.81 9.32 11.01
C ALA A 140 3.12 9.86 11.62
N PRO A 141 3.10 10.55 12.77
CA PRO A 141 4.29 11.14 13.39
C PRO A 141 5.44 10.15 13.60
N ARG A 142 5.12 8.89 13.96
CA ARG A 142 6.13 7.83 14.10
C ARG A 142 6.81 7.48 12.79
N ALA A 143 6.06 7.42 11.68
CA ALA A 143 6.62 7.16 10.35
C ALA A 143 7.47 8.34 9.87
N GLN A 144 7.01 9.57 10.09
CA GLN A 144 7.77 10.78 9.75
C GLN A 144 9.11 10.86 10.52
N ARG A 145 9.14 10.43 11.79
CA ARG A 145 10.41 10.31 12.54
C ARG A 145 11.36 9.30 11.89
N LEU A 146 10.86 8.11 11.52
CA LEU A 146 11.66 7.12 10.80
C LEU A 146 12.21 7.66 9.49
N LEU A 147 11.36 8.28 8.67
CA LEU A 147 11.76 8.86 7.38
C LEU A 147 12.83 9.95 7.55
N LYS A 148 12.66 10.81 8.56
CA LYS A 148 13.66 11.84 8.89
C LYS A 148 15.02 11.22 9.24
N SER A 149 15.04 10.17 10.06
CA SER A 149 16.28 9.47 10.42
C SER A 149 16.91 8.75 9.23
N LEU A 150 16.12 8.04 8.41
CA LEU A 150 16.63 7.38 7.22
C LEU A 150 17.17 8.38 6.19
N ARG A 151 16.50 9.54 5.97
CA ARG A 151 17.03 10.63 5.12
C ARG A 151 18.36 11.16 5.62
N LYS A 152 18.43 11.45 6.92
CA LYS A 152 19.66 11.92 7.57
C LYS A 152 20.81 10.91 7.43
N ILE A 153 20.54 9.63 7.43
CA ILE A 153 21.53 8.57 7.30
C ILE A 153 21.87 8.30 5.83
N CYS A 154 20.88 7.93 5.04
CA CYS A 154 21.07 7.35 3.72
C CYS A 154 21.48 8.39 2.66
N LEU A 155 21.00 9.64 2.75
CA LEU A 155 21.30 10.67 1.75
C LEU A 155 22.67 11.34 1.94
N THR A 156 23.44 10.93 2.93
CA THR A 156 24.82 11.40 3.13
C THR A 156 25.85 10.59 2.34
N TRP A 157 25.48 9.44 1.81
CA TRP A 157 26.38 8.54 1.10
C TRP A 157 26.45 8.88 -0.40
N PRO A 158 27.54 8.49 -1.09
CA PRO A 158 27.70 8.79 -2.51
C PRO A 158 26.57 8.26 -3.39
N GLU A 159 26.11 9.08 -4.31
CA GLU A 159 25.13 8.75 -5.35
C GLU A 159 23.81 8.12 -4.82
N THR A 160 23.41 8.51 -3.63
CA THR A 160 22.14 8.09 -3.06
C THR A 160 21.00 9.02 -3.46
N SER A 161 19.82 8.47 -3.54
CA SER A 161 18.59 9.20 -3.80
C SER A 161 17.42 8.56 -3.07
N GLU A 162 16.39 9.35 -2.78
CA GLU A 162 15.09 8.87 -2.30
C GLU A 162 14.12 8.77 -3.48
N ALA A 163 13.31 7.73 -3.50
CA ALA A 163 12.25 7.51 -4.49
C ALA A 163 11.04 6.85 -3.83
N VAL A 164 9.97 6.64 -4.59
CA VAL A 164 8.81 5.86 -4.17
C VAL A 164 8.72 4.61 -5.05
N GLN A 165 8.56 3.43 -4.42
CA GLN A 165 8.29 2.17 -5.12
C GLN A 165 7.09 1.48 -4.46
N PHE A 166 6.08 1.15 -5.26
CA PHE A 166 4.83 0.55 -4.77
C PHE A 166 4.19 1.31 -3.59
N GLY A 167 4.29 2.66 -3.62
CA GLY A 167 3.79 3.53 -2.55
C GLY A 167 4.67 3.64 -1.30
N ALA A 168 5.80 2.91 -1.24
CA ALA A 168 6.73 2.96 -0.14
C ALA A 168 7.95 3.84 -0.45
N PRO A 169 8.41 4.70 0.48
CA PRO A 169 9.69 5.37 0.38
C PRO A 169 10.84 4.37 0.32
N VAL A 170 11.74 4.55 -0.63
CA VAL A 170 12.94 3.74 -0.81
C VAL A 170 14.18 4.63 -1.00
N TRP A 171 15.33 4.16 -0.49
CA TRP A 171 16.62 4.79 -0.73
C TRP A 171 17.43 3.94 -1.67
N LYS A 172 18.01 4.59 -2.69
CA LYS A 172 18.73 3.93 -3.77
C LYS A 172 20.21 4.29 -3.73
N ALA A 173 21.05 3.29 -4.03
CA ALA A 173 22.44 3.43 -4.39
C ALA A 173 22.51 3.36 -5.94
N GLY A 174 22.63 4.51 -6.60
CA GLY A 174 22.43 4.61 -8.04
C GLY A 174 21.01 4.15 -8.46
N LYS A 175 20.91 2.99 -9.14
CA LYS A 175 19.61 2.45 -9.60
C LYS A 175 19.01 1.42 -8.65
N LYS A 176 19.77 0.88 -7.68
CA LYS A 176 19.35 -0.24 -6.83
C LYS A 176 18.87 0.26 -5.47
N SER A 177 17.70 -0.20 -5.03
CA SER A 177 17.19 0.10 -3.69
C SER A 177 17.98 -0.67 -2.64
N PHE A 178 18.37 0.01 -1.55
CA PHE A 178 19.12 -0.57 -0.44
C PHE A 178 18.43 -0.41 0.91
N ALA A 179 17.45 0.49 1.01
CA ALA A 179 16.64 0.66 2.19
C ALA A 179 15.22 1.04 1.79
N LEU A 180 14.23 0.68 2.60
CA LEU A 180 12.83 1.03 2.40
C LEU A 180 12.12 1.16 3.75
N ALA A 181 10.99 1.90 3.76
CA ALA A 181 10.15 2.04 4.93
C ALA A 181 8.67 1.95 4.54
N TYR A 182 7.87 1.20 5.30
CA TYR A 182 6.47 1.01 4.99
C TYR A 182 5.69 0.43 6.18
N PHE A 183 4.37 0.50 6.10
CA PHE A 183 3.50 -0.24 7.00
C PHE A 183 3.14 -1.61 6.39
N ARG A 184 3.26 -2.66 7.20
CA ARG A 184 2.74 -3.99 6.86
C ARG A 184 1.58 -4.32 7.79
N GLY A 185 0.38 -3.92 7.39
CA GLY A 185 -0.75 -3.85 8.29
C GLY A 185 -0.54 -2.77 9.37
N LYS A 186 -0.48 -3.15 10.66
CA LYS A 186 -0.22 -2.19 11.75
C LYS A 186 1.26 -1.87 12.00
N PRO A 187 2.21 -2.84 11.91
CA PRO A 187 3.63 -2.59 12.16
C PRO A 187 4.25 -1.62 11.13
N LEU A 188 5.02 -0.66 11.65
CA LEU A 188 5.92 0.17 10.85
C LEU A 188 7.23 -0.58 10.67
N LYS A 189 7.65 -0.82 9.44
CA LYS A 189 8.84 -1.60 9.10
C LYS A 189 9.89 -0.75 8.39
N ALA A 190 11.16 -1.02 8.70
CA ALA A 190 12.30 -0.60 7.91
C ALA A 190 12.96 -1.85 7.30
N GLY A 191 13.20 -1.87 6.00
CA GLY A 191 13.75 -3.01 5.28
C GLY A 191 15.16 -2.72 4.79
N PHE A 192 16.07 -3.73 4.94
CA PHE A 192 17.48 -3.66 4.55
C PHE A 192 17.93 -5.01 4.00
N TRP A 193 18.93 -4.99 3.13
CA TRP A 193 19.64 -6.20 2.76
C TRP A 193 20.72 -6.52 3.80
N VAL A 194 20.81 -7.76 4.23
CA VAL A 194 21.81 -8.23 5.21
C VAL A 194 22.52 -9.52 4.77
N GLY A 195 22.09 -10.11 3.67
CA GLY A 195 22.54 -11.44 3.26
C GLY A 195 21.77 -12.57 3.95
N VAL A 196 21.65 -13.69 3.26
CA VAL A 196 20.87 -14.85 3.74
C VAL A 196 21.45 -15.42 5.05
N ASP A 197 22.77 -15.46 5.17
CA ASP A 197 23.44 -16.02 6.35
C ASP A 197 23.18 -15.24 7.64
N ARG A 198 23.03 -13.91 7.54
CA ARG A 198 22.77 -13.06 8.71
C ARG A 198 21.29 -13.01 9.12
N GLN A 199 20.38 -13.37 8.23
CA GLN A 199 18.94 -13.37 8.55
C GLN A 199 18.63 -14.23 9.76
N GLY A 200 19.18 -15.46 9.82
CA GLY A 200 18.96 -16.39 10.92
C GLY A 200 19.42 -15.85 12.27
N LEU A 201 20.54 -15.13 12.32
CA LEU A 201 21.04 -14.51 13.54
C LEU A 201 20.16 -13.33 13.97
N LEU A 202 19.75 -12.49 13.04
CA LEU A 202 18.96 -11.29 13.33
C LEU A 202 17.54 -11.65 13.79
N THR A 203 16.94 -12.71 13.25
CA THR A 203 15.59 -13.16 13.64
C THR A 203 15.51 -13.78 15.04
N ALA A 204 16.64 -13.92 15.75
CA ALA A 204 16.63 -14.19 17.20
C ALA A 204 16.05 -13.01 18.02
N ASP A 205 16.08 -11.78 17.49
CA ASP A 205 15.33 -10.64 18.00
C ASP A 205 13.98 -10.58 17.26
N GLU A 206 12.88 -10.67 18.02
CA GLU A 206 11.50 -10.72 17.52
C GLU A 206 11.11 -9.50 16.66
N ARG A 207 11.84 -8.39 16.75
CA ARG A 207 11.64 -7.22 15.90
C ARG A 207 12.01 -7.47 14.44
N PHE A 208 12.85 -8.48 14.19
CA PHE A 208 13.28 -8.81 12.83
C PHE A 208 12.42 -9.91 12.23
N THR A 209 12.00 -9.70 10.98
CA THR A 209 11.26 -10.68 10.20
C THR A 209 11.78 -10.77 8.77
N ILE A 210 11.69 -11.96 8.19
CA ILE A 210 12.07 -12.19 6.79
C ILE A 210 10.89 -11.82 5.89
N PRO A 211 11.04 -10.86 4.95
CA PRO A 211 9.95 -10.46 4.05
C PRO A 211 9.60 -11.56 3.04
N MET A 212 8.30 -11.77 2.80
CA MET A 212 7.79 -12.84 1.95
C MET A 212 8.39 -12.83 0.53
N TYR A 213 8.51 -11.65 -0.11
CA TYR A 213 8.91 -11.56 -1.52
C TYR A 213 10.40 -11.30 -1.74
N MET A 214 11.10 -10.76 -0.76
CA MET A 214 12.52 -10.37 -0.89
C MET A 214 13.44 -11.17 0.04
N GLY A 215 12.86 -11.93 0.99
CA GLY A 215 13.62 -12.63 1.99
C GLY A 215 14.62 -13.63 1.40
N HIS A 216 14.24 -14.37 0.37
CA HIS A 216 15.11 -15.32 -0.31
C HIS A 216 16.37 -14.69 -0.95
N ASN A 217 16.35 -13.36 -1.15
CA ASN A 217 17.46 -12.57 -1.66
C ASN A 217 18.29 -11.89 -0.55
N GLY A 218 18.10 -12.25 0.72
CA GLY A 218 18.87 -11.72 1.85
C GLY A 218 18.32 -10.43 2.47
N TRP A 219 17.07 -10.04 2.19
CA TRP A 219 16.42 -8.89 2.82
C TRP A 219 15.82 -9.25 4.18
N ILE A 220 15.85 -8.29 5.09
CA ILE A 220 15.22 -8.38 6.42
C ILE A 220 14.38 -7.12 6.69
N GLU A 221 13.33 -7.27 7.50
CA GLU A 221 12.48 -6.19 7.99
C GLU A 221 12.70 -6.01 9.49
N LEU A 222 12.98 -4.79 9.92
CA LEU A 222 13.00 -4.40 11.34
C LEU A 222 11.66 -3.73 11.68
N ASP A 223 10.96 -4.26 12.68
CA ASP A 223 9.80 -3.60 13.27
C ASP A 223 10.26 -2.42 14.14
N VAL A 224 9.91 -1.22 13.71
CA VAL A 224 10.26 0.03 14.39
C VAL A 224 9.04 0.70 15.05
N THR A 225 7.94 -0.04 15.17
CA THR A 225 6.66 0.48 15.71
C THR A 225 6.84 1.06 17.11
N ASN A 226 7.59 0.39 17.96
CA ASN A 226 7.83 0.75 19.36
C ASN A 226 9.14 1.55 19.57
N GLY A 227 9.85 1.85 18.50
CA GLY A 227 11.07 2.65 18.50
C GLY A 227 12.23 2.02 17.74
N PHE A 228 13.28 2.80 17.60
CA PHE A 228 14.55 2.44 16.94
C PHE A 228 15.65 3.35 17.44
N THR A 229 16.91 2.95 17.24
CA THR A 229 18.08 3.82 17.41
C THR A 229 18.65 4.23 16.06
N GLU A 230 19.17 5.46 15.96
CA GLU A 230 19.83 5.92 14.71
C GLU A 230 21.08 5.07 14.40
N SER A 231 21.77 4.57 15.43
CA SER A 231 22.95 3.70 15.27
C SER A 231 22.58 2.35 14.64
N GLU A 232 21.48 1.73 15.08
CA GLU A 232 20.97 0.48 14.52
C GLU A 232 20.54 0.64 13.06
N LEU A 233 19.75 1.67 12.76
CA LEU A 233 19.37 1.98 11.37
C LEU A 233 20.58 2.25 10.48
N ARG A 234 21.57 3.00 11.00
CA ARG A 234 22.79 3.33 10.26
C ARG A 234 23.62 2.08 9.95
N ALA A 235 23.79 1.18 10.90
CA ALA A 235 24.54 -0.06 10.69
C ALA A 235 23.89 -0.93 9.60
N LEU A 236 22.58 -1.19 9.72
CA LEU A 236 21.83 -1.99 8.74
C LEU A 236 21.82 -1.34 7.35
N ALA A 237 21.56 -0.04 7.30
CA ALA A 237 21.50 0.69 6.04
C ALA A 237 22.89 0.77 5.37
N LEU A 238 23.99 0.91 6.14
CA LEU A 238 25.34 0.98 5.59
C LEU A 238 25.78 -0.35 4.98
N ASP A 239 25.50 -1.46 5.65
CA ASP A 239 25.79 -2.80 5.12
C ASP A 239 25.01 -3.06 3.83
N SER A 240 23.72 -2.70 3.82
CA SER A 240 22.87 -2.79 2.64
C SER A 240 23.36 -1.88 1.50
N TYR A 241 23.72 -0.62 1.80
CA TYR A 241 24.29 0.29 0.80
C TYR A 241 25.56 -0.28 0.18
N ARG A 242 26.50 -0.80 0.99
CA ARG A 242 27.75 -1.40 0.51
C ARG A 242 27.50 -2.57 -0.44
N HIS A 243 26.47 -3.38 -0.20
CA HIS A 243 26.13 -4.48 -1.10
C HIS A 243 25.67 -4.00 -2.49
N PHE A 244 24.90 -2.91 -2.55
CA PHE A 244 24.34 -2.42 -3.81
C PHE A 244 25.17 -1.35 -4.51
N ALA A 245 26.09 -0.69 -3.79
CA ALA A 245 26.99 0.32 -4.32
C ALA A 245 28.03 -0.29 -5.29
N ASN A 246 28.33 0.45 -6.36
CA ASN A 246 29.42 0.08 -7.26
C ASN A 246 30.80 0.52 -6.70
N LYS A 247 31.90 0.08 -7.34
CA LYS A 247 33.27 0.39 -6.89
C LYS A 247 33.51 1.89 -6.72
N ARG A 248 33.05 2.74 -7.65
CA ARG A 248 33.22 4.21 -7.57
C ARG A 248 32.55 4.77 -6.33
N MET A 249 31.34 4.31 -6.02
CA MET A 249 30.58 4.75 -4.85
C MET A 249 31.26 4.31 -3.54
N LEU A 250 31.80 3.08 -3.50
CA LEU A 250 32.54 2.56 -2.35
C LEU A 250 33.84 3.35 -2.12
N THR A 251 34.62 3.61 -3.18
CA THR A 251 35.81 4.45 -3.09
C THR A 251 35.50 5.86 -2.58
N ALA A 252 34.40 6.46 -3.09
CA ALA A 252 33.97 7.77 -2.62
C ALA A 252 33.45 7.77 -1.16
N LEU A 253 32.89 6.67 -0.69
CA LEU A 253 32.46 6.49 0.70
C LEU A 253 33.68 6.46 1.66
N GLU A 254 34.78 5.80 1.24
CA GLU A 254 36.01 5.66 2.04
C GLU A 254 36.88 6.92 2.01
N SER A 255 36.71 7.79 1.00
CA SER A 255 37.47 9.02 0.80
C SER A 255 36.61 10.28 0.90
N PRO A 256 36.01 10.61 2.05
CA PRO A 256 35.00 11.67 2.17
C PRO A 256 35.53 13.10 1.94
N GLY A 257 36.82 13.27 1.66
CA GLY A 257 37.50 14.59 1.53
C GLY A 257 37.68 15.13 0.10
N THR A 258 37.52 14.33 -0.97
CA THR A 258 37.91 14.74 -2.35
C THR A 258 36.76 15.22 -3.25
N ALA A 259 35.52 15.02 -2.86
CA ALA A 259 34.35 15.31 -3.69
C ALA A 259 33.90 16.80 -3.76
N LYS A 260 34.55 17.72 -3.05
CA LYS A 260 34.21 19.17 -3.03
C LYS A 260 35.02 20.06 -3.99
N ARG A 261 35.86 19.53 -4.88
CA ARG A 261 36.77 20.33 -5.71
C ARG A 261 36.53 20.32 -7.22
N SER A 262 35.41 19.85 -7.74
CA SER A 262 35.15 19.93 -9.19
C SER A 262 33.76 20.46 -9.52
N ARG A 263 33.46 21.71 -9.15
CA ARG A 263 32.52 22.60 -9.82
C ARG A 263 32.98 24.04 -9.60
N ARG A 264 33.82 24.49 -10.47
CA ARG A 264 33.98 25.89 -10.92
C ARG A 264 33.89 25.90 -12.42
#